data_627d733717faeb9cd67c108216efcf21
#
_entry.id   627d733717faeb9cd67c108216efcf21
#
_cell.length_a   1.000
_cell.length_b   1.000
_cell.length_c   1.000
_cell.angle_alpha   90.00
_cell.angle_beta   90.00
_cell.angle_gamma   90.00
#
_symmetry.space_group_name_H-M   'P 1'
#
loop_
_entity.id
_entity.type
_entity.pdbx_description
1 polymer ?
#
loop_
_entity_poly.entity_id
_entity_poly.type
_entity_poly.pdbx_seq_one_letter_code
_entity_poly.pdbx_strand_id
1 'polypeptide(L)'
;YQHESIVSALREARPILEESGVTIMIEPLNTYVNHPGYYLWSSREAFDIIREVGHPLVKVVYDIYHQQVMEGNIIPSITGNLDCIAHLHAAGHPGRHELQYGENDYRVIFDAVDKAGYAGACGLEYTPTMDSEESLREFRRIYLGAGTP
;
A
#
# COMPACT_ATOMS: atom_id res chain seq x y z
N TYR A 1 -14.72 0.93 19.36
CA TYR A 1 -14.27 2.27 19.77
C TYR A 1 -13.23 2.88 18.79
N GLN A 2 -12.07 2.23 18.53
CA GLN A 2 -11.03 2.78 17.63
C GLN A 2 -11.50 2.81 16.17
N HIS A 3 -12.13 1.74 15.67
CA HIS A 3 -12.79 1.71 14.38
C HIS A 3 -13.76 2.88 14.18
N GLU A 4 -14.68 3.02 15.11
CA GLU A 4 -15.70 4.06 15.08
C GLU A 4 -15.10 5.47 15.11
N SER A 5 -14.00 5.66 15.86
CA SER A 5 -13.29 6.93 15.91
C SER A 5 -12.66 7.29 14.56
N ILE A 6 -12.06 6.31 13.85
CA ILE A 6 -11.51 6.52 12.52
C ILE A 6 -12.63 6.84 11.52
N VAL A 7 -13.72 6.07 11.53
CA VAL A 7 -14.88 6.30 10.66
C VAL A 7 -15.47 7.70 10.89
N SER A 8 -15.64 8.10 12.16
CA SER A 8 -16.16 9.44 12.50
C SER A 8 -15.25 10.55 11.98
N ALA A 9 -13.95 10.48 12.24
CA ALA A 9 -12.99 11.47 11.79
C ALA A 9 -12.96 11.59 10.26
N LEU A 10 -13.00 10.46 9.53
CA LEU A 10 -13.04 10.46 8.08
C LEU A 10 -14.35 11.03 7.52
N ARG A 11 -15.48 10.80 8.20
CA ARG A 11 -16.76 11.41 7.83
C ARG A 11 -16.78 12.91 8.08
N GLU A 12 -16.17 13.38 9.15
CA GLU A 12 -16.03 14.81 9.46
C GLU A 12 -15.14 15.54 8.44
N ALA A 13 -14.16 14.86 7.84
CA ALA A 13 -13.32 15.43 6.80
C ALA A 13 -14.01 15.61 5.44
N ARG A 14 -15.17 15.00 5.18
CA ARG A 14 -15.87 15.02 3.88
C ARG A 14 -16.01 16.41 3.25
N PRO A 15 -16.48 17.45 3.95
CA PRO A 15 -16.65 18.76 3.33
C PRO A 15 -15.33 19.33 2.80
N ILE A 16 -14.23 19.09 3.51
CA ILE A 16 -12.88 19.52 3.10
C ILE A 16 -12.43 18.76 1.85
N LEU A 17 -12.68 17.44 1.80
CA LEU A 17 -12.33 16.61 0.65
C LEU A 17 -13.13 17.00 -0.60
N GLU A 18 -14.42 17.27 -0.45
CA GLU A 18 -15.30 17.70 -1.54
C GLU A 18 -14.90 19.06 -2.09
N GLU A 19 -14.51 20.00 -1.24
CA GLU A 19 -14.05 21.33 -1.64
C GLU A 19 -12.66 21.28 -2.31
N SER A 20 -11.73 20.51 -1.75
CA SER A 20 -10.33 20.46 -2.23
C SER A 20 -10.08 19.49 -3.37
N GLY A 21 -10.92 18.45 -3.53
CA GLY A 21 -10.68 17.34 -4.44
C GLY A 21 -9.51 16.42 -4.04
N VAL A 22 -8.97 16.59 -2.84
CA VAL A 22 -7.83 15.79 -2.34
C VAL A 22 -8.33 14.44 -1.83
N THR A 23 -7.65 13.36 -2.24
CA THR A 23 -7.90 12.02 -1.69
C THR A 23 -7.12 11.84 -0.39
N ILE A 24 -7.82 11.50 0.70
CA ILE A 24 -7.21 11.05 1.94
C ILE A 24 -7.08 9.53 1.92
N MET A 25 -5.98 9.02 2.46
CA MET A 25 -5.73 7.58 2.52
C MET A 25 -5.34 7.19 3.95
N ILE A 26 -5.90 6.07 4.42
CA ILE A 26 -5.45 5.40 5.65
C ILE A 26 -4.51 4.25 5.28
N GLU A 27 -3.56 3.95 6.15
CA GLU A 27 -2.56 2.91 5.92
C GLU A 27 -2.53 1.91 7.08
N PRO A 28 -2.82 0.63 6.82
CA PRO A 28 -2.61 -0.44 7.79
C PRO A 28 -1.12 -0.76 7.93
N LEU A 29 -0.59 -0.63 9.15
CA LEU A 29 0.83 -0.74 9.46
C LEU A 29 1.14 -1.99 10.27
N ASN A 30 2.25 -2.67 10.00
CA ASN A 30 2.65 -3.85 10.76
C ASN A 30 3.04 -3.51 12.21
N THR A 31 2.61 -4.37 13.12
CA THR A 31 2.86 -4.23 14.56
C THR A 31 3.95 -5.16 15.08
N TYR A 32 4.42 -6.12 14.27
CA TYR A 32 5.45 -7.06 14.69
C TYR A 32 6.85 -6.50 14.61
N VAL A 33 7.10 -5.58 13.67
CA VAL A 33 8.45 -5.07 13.39
C VAL A 33 8.54 -3.56 13.60
N ASN A 34 7.66 -2.77 12.94
CA ASN A 34 7.85 -1.32 12.84
C ASN A 34 6.96 -0.49 13.78
N HIS A 35 5.71 -0.91 14.04
CA HIS A 35 4.71 -0.08 14.73
C HIS A 35 4.03 -0.82 15.88
N PRO A 36 4.76 -1.30 16.92
CA PRO A 36 4.15 -2.03 18.03
C PRO A 36 3.03 -1.22 18.70
N GLY A 37 1.86 -1.85 18.87
CA GLY A 37 0.69 -1.23 19.49
C GLY A 37 -0.17 -0.36 18.59
N TYR A 38 0.18 -0.24 17.30
CA TYR A 38 -0.66 0.45 16.33
C TYR A 38 -1.97 -0.32 16.09
N TYR A 39 -3.10 0.40 16.06
CA TYR A 39 -4.40 -0.26 15.96
C TYR A 39 -4.68 -0.82 14.57
N LEU A 40 -4.54 0.01 13.53
CA LEU A 40 -4.93 -0.35 12.18
C LEU A 40 -3.80 -1.13 11.51
N TRP A 41 -3.78 -2.44 11.69
CA TRP A 41 -2.80 -3.33 11.08
C TRP A 41 -3.38 -4.25 10.01
N SER A 42 -4.70 -4.51 10.05
CA SER A 42 -5.37 -5.40 9.11
C SER A 42 -5.84 -4.65 7.88
N SER A 43 -5.49 -5.17 6.70
CA SER A 43 -6.00 -4.64 5.44
C SER A 43 -7.51 -4.81 5.32
N ARG A 44 -8.05 -5.91 5.83
CA ARG A 44 -9.49 -6.16 5.86
C ARG A 44 -10.23 -5.09 6.67
N GLU A 45 -9.73 -4.78 7.86
CA GLU A 45 -10.27 -3.72 8.71
C GLU A 45 -10.26 -2.37 8.00
N ALA A 46 -9.16 -2.04 7.30
CA ALA A 46 -9.07 -0.82 6.51
C ALA A 46 -10.13 -0.77 5.39
N PHE A 47 -10.33 -1.86 4.66
CA PHE A 47 -11.36 -1.94 3.62
C PHE A 47 -12.77 -1.79 4.19
N ASP A 48 -13.04 -2.39 5.34
CA ASP A 48 -14.33 -2.26 6.02
C ASP A 48 -14.59 -0.81 6.44
N ILE A 49 -13.59 -0.11 6.99
CA ILE A 49 -13.65 1.33 7.31
C ILE A 49 -13.96 2.17 6.05
N ILE A 50 -13.25 1.94 4.95
CA ILE A 50 -13.48 2.70 3.70
C ILE A 50 -14.91 2.51 3.20
N ARG A 51 -15.42 1.28 3.20
CA ARG A 51 -16.78 0.97 2.78
C ARG A 51 -17.82 1.59 3.71
N GLU A 52 -17.56 1.58 5.02
CA GLU A 52 -18.45 2.20 5.99
C GLU A 52 -18.48 3.73 5.89
N VAL A 53 -17.33 4.35 5.62
CA VAL A 53 -17.25 5.80 5.34
C VAL A 53 -18.01 6.13 4.06
N GLY A 54 -17.88 5.31 3.01
CA GLY A 54 -18.63 5.41 1.76
C GLY A 54 -18.38 6.70 0.99
N HIS A 55 -17.15 7.23 0.96
CA HIS A 55 -16.79 8.45 0.24
C HIS A 55 -15.70 8.19 -0.81
N PRO A 56 -15.84 8.65 -2.07
CA PRO A 56 -14.92 8.32 -3.15
C PRO A 56 -13.48 8.83 -2.95
N LEU A 57 -13.30 9.90 -2.19
CA LEU A 57 -11.99 10.49 -1.86
C LEU A 57 -11.39 9.95 -0.55
N VAL A 58 -11.96 8.88 0.03
CA VAL A 58 -11.39 8.20 1.20
C VAL A 58 -10.99 6.80 0.78
N LYS A 59 -9.71 6.49 0.85
CA LYS A 59 -9.11 5.28 0.29
C LYS A 59 -8.06 4.68 1.23
N VAL A 60 -7.43 3.62 0.77
CA VAL A 60 -6.32 2.93 1.45
C VAL A 60 -5.03 3.14 0.67
N VAL A 61 -3.93 3.40 1.38
CA VAL A 61 -2.59 3.01 0.94
C VAL A 61 -2.42 1.53 1.33
N TYR A 62 -2.27 0.65 0.36
CA TYR A 62 -1.96 -0.74 0.62
C TYR A 62 -0.45 -0.94 0.51
N ASP A 63 0.25 -0.98 1.65
CA ASP A 63 1.67 -1.29 1.69
C ASP A 63 1.87 -2.81 1.70
N ILE A 64 2.43 -3.32 0.60
CA ILE A 64 2.70 -4.74 0.40
C ILE A 64 3.67 -5.28 1.48
N TYR A 65 4.65 -4.47 1.88
CA TYR A 65 5.58 -4.84 2.95
C TYR A 65 4.86 -5.03 4.29
N HIS A 66 4.05 -4.04 4.69
CA HIS A 66 3.31 -4.13 5.95
C HIS A 66 2.36 -5.32 5.97
N GLN A 67 1.65 -5.55 4.87
CA GLN A 67 0.70 -6.66 4.82
C GLN A 67 1.38 -8.01 4.67
N GLN A 68 2.56 -8.11 4.05
CA GLN A 68 3.35 -9.35 4.05
C GLN A 68 3.77 -9.73 5.47
N VAL A 69 4.21 -8.78 6.28
CA VAL A 69 4.56 -9.01 7.69
C VAL A 69 3.37 -9.50 8.51
N MET A 70 2.17 -8.98 8.26
CA MET A 70 0.98 -9.23 9.10
C MET A 70 0.10 -10.37 8.60
N GLU A 71 -0.25 -10.38 7.32
CA GLU A 71 -1.35 -11.20 6.81
C GLU A 71 -0.92 -12.15 5.66
N GLY A 72 0.05 -11.75 4.83
CA GLY A 72 0.31 -12.43 3.57
C GLY A 72 -0.88 -12.31 2.61
N ASN A 73 -1.14 -13.32 1.78
CA ASN A 73 -2.28 -13.34 0.84
C ASN A 73 -2.40 -12.08 -0.04
N ILE A 74 -1.27 -11.50 -0.42
CA ILE A 74 -1.13 -10.16 -1.01
C ILE A 74 -1.95 -9.99 -2.28
N ILE A 75 -1.76 -10.88 -3.26
CA ILE A 75 -2.42 -10.76 -4.58
C ILE A 75 -3.95 -10.80 -4.45
N PRO A 76 -4.56 -11.81 -3.80
CA PRO A 76 -6.02 -11.81 -3.62
C PRO A 76 -6.55 -10.62 -2.82
N SER A 77 -5.80 -10.14 -1.84
CA SER A 77 -6.17 -8.99 -1.03
C SER A 77 -6.23 -7.71 -1.86
N ILE A 78 -5.23 -7.45 -2.70
CA ILE A 78 -5.21 -6.28 -3.59
C ILE A 78 -6.29 -6.42 -4.66
N THR A 79 -6.26 -7.51 -5.43
CA THR A 79 -7.12 -7.67 -6.62
C THR A 79 -8.61 -7.74 -6.30
N GLY A 80 -8.96 -8.21 -5.11
CA GLY A 80 -10.34 -8.25 -4.62
C GLY A 80 -10.85 -6.94 -4.03
N ASN A 81 -9.99 -5.90 -3.85
CA ASN A 81 -10.35 -4.67 -3.17
C ASN A 81 -9.82 -3.40 -3.87
N LEU A 82 -9.62 -3.45 -5.19
CA LEU A 82 -9.12 -2.31 -5.97
C LEU A 82 -9.99 -1.05 -5.83
N ASP A 83 -11.27 -1.22 -5.60
CA ASP A 83 -12.23 -0.14 -5.34
C ASP A 83 -11.88 0.68 -4.09
N CYS A 84 -11.20 0.07 -3.12
CA CYS A 84 -10.77 0.73 -1.88
C CYS A 84 -9.35 1.30 -1.93
N ILE A 85 -8.51 0.87 -2.88
CA ILE A 85 -7.09 1.20 -2.92
C ILE A 85 -6.81 2.34 -3.89
N ALA A 86 -6.17 3.42 -3.41
CA ALA A 86 -5.71 4.51 -4.27
C ALA A 86 -4.21 4.49 -4.52
N HIS A 87 -3.43 3.87 -3.64
CA HIS A 87 -1.97 3.83 -3.74
C HIS A 87 -1.43 2.52 -3.20
N LEU A 88 -0.36 2.04 -3.81
CA LEU A 88 0.41 0.90 -3.31
C LEU A 88 1.78 1.38 -2.81
N HIS A 89 2.28 0.77 -1.73
CA HIS A 89 3.68 0.83 -1.35
C HIS A 89 4.34 -0.54 -1.49
N ALA A 90 5.65 -0.55 -1.75
CA ALA A 90 6.44 -1.75 -1.93
C ALA A 90 7.82 -1.65 -1.29
N ALA A 91 8.22 -2.70 -0.58
CA ALA A 91 9.56 -2.91 -0.05
C ALA A 91 9.83 -4.41 0.10
N GLY A 92 11.11 -4.80 0.06
CA GLY A 92 11.52 -6.18 0.33
C GLY A 92 11.29 -6.57 1.79
N HIS A 93 10.68 -7.73 2.04
CA HIS A 93 10.56 -8.30 3.37
C HIS A 93 11.30 -9.66 3.40
N PRO A 94 12.10 -9.94 4.45
CA PRO A 94 12.41 -9.11 5.61
C PRO A 94 13.36 -7.93 5.33
N GLY A 95 13.43 -6.96 6.25
CA GLY A 95 14.42 -5.89 6.29
C GLY A 95 13.95 -4.55 5.73
N ARG A 96 12.87 -4.50 4.96
CA ARG A 96 12.36 -3.27 4.31
C ARG A 96 13.39 -2.63 3.38
N HIS A 97 14.03 -3.45 2.56
CA HIS A 97 15.06 -3.09 1.59
C HIS A 97 14.55 -3.16 0.14
N GLU A 98 15.47 -3.20 -0.82
CA GLU A 98 15.14 -3.37 -2.24
C GLU A 98 14.25 -4.58 -2.49
N LEU A 99 13.33 -4.47 -3.44
CA LEU A 99 12.28 -5.46 -3.70
C LEU A 99 12.81 -6.86 -4.07
N GLN A 100 13.99 -6.93 -4.69
CA GLN A 100 14.62 -8.21 -5.06
C GLN A 100 15.24 -8.97 -3.89
N TYR A 101 15.41 -8.33 -2.73
CA TYR A 101 16.03 -8.93 -1.55
C TYR A 101 15.00 -9.37 -0.51
N GLY A 102 13.91 -9.98 -0.96
CA GLY A 102 12.86 -10.39 -0.05
C GLY A 102 12.19 -11.68 -0.48
N GLU A 103 11.21 -12.09 0.29
CA GLU A 103 10.43 -13.31 0.05
C GLU A 103 9.26 -13.10 -0.92
N ASN A 104 8.94 -11.84 -1.25
CA ASN A 104 7.91 -11.50 -2.22
C ASN A 104 8.46 -11.53 -3.65
N ASP A 105 7.78 -12.25 -4.55
CA ASP A 105 8.04 -12.10 -5.98
C ASP A 105 7.24 -10.93 -6.54
N TYR A 106 7.85 -9.75 -6.55
CA TYR A 106 7.21 -8.53 -7.03
C TYR A 106 6.87 -8.54 -8.53
N ARG A 107 7.52 -9.36 -9.35
CA ARG A 107 7.14 -9.52 -10.77
C ARG A 107 5.78 -10.18 -10.87
N VAL A 108 5.56 -11.22 -10.07
CA VAL A 108 4.26 -11.92 -10.03
C VAL A 108 3.17 -11.02 -9.44
N ILE A 109 3.50 -10.25 -8.40
CA ILE A 109 2.56 -9.32 -7.77
C ILE A 109 2.15 -8.22 -8.75
N PHE A 110 3.10 -7.54 -9.37
CA PHE A 110 2.83 -6.43 -10.32
C PHE A 110 2.04 -6.93 -11.55
N ASP A 111 2.42 -8.07 -12.12
CA ASP A 111 1.69 -8.68 -13.25
C ASP A 111 0.22 -8.99 -12.89
N ALA A 112 -0.02 -9.52 -11.69
CA ALA A 112 -1.37 -9.80 -11.23
C ALA A 112 -2.20 -8.53 -10.97
N VAL A 113 -1.57 -7.50 -10.41
CA VAL A 113 -2.20 -6.19 -10.11
C VAL A 113 -2.53 -5.46 -11.41
N ASP A 114 -1.62 -5.45 -12.38
CA ASP A 114 -1.86 -4.87 -13.72
C ASP A 114 -3.00 -5.59 -14.45
N LYS A 115 -3.00 -6.92 -14.45
CA LYS A 115 -4.09 -7.74 -15.06
C LYS A 115 -5.44 -7.51 -14.40
N ALA A 116 -5.47 -7.18 -13.12
CA ALA A 116 -6.69 -6.83 -12.41
C ALA A 116 -7.20 -5.42 -12.73
N GLY A 117 -6.42 -4.60 -13.45
CA GLY A 117 -6.82 -3.27 -13.90
C GLY A 117 -6.49 -2.14 -12.91
N TYR A 118 -5.52 -2.32 -12.02
CA TYR A 118 -5.05 -1.23 -11.17
C TYR A 118 -4.40 -0.13 -12.02
N ALA A 119 -4.90 1.09 -11.88
CA ALA A 119 -4.44 2.25 -12.64
C ALA A 119 -3.70 3.30 -11.79
N GLY A 120 -3.46 2.98 -10.53
CA GLY A 120 -2.74 3.86 -9.60
C GLY A 120 -1.22 3.72 -9.70
N ALA A 121 -0.52 4.38 -8.80
CA ALA A 121 0.93 4.28 -8.67
C ALA A 121 1.33 3.33 -7.53
N CYS A 122 2.56 2.80 -7.61
CA CYS A 122 3.20 2.07 -6.54
C CYS A 122 4.47 2.81 -6.11
N GLY A 123 4.48 3.32 -4.87
CA GLY A 123 5.63 3.97 -4.26
C GLY A 123 6.64 2.95 -3.74
N LEU A 124 7.92 3.23 -3.94
CA LEU A 124 9.00 2.46 -3.33
C LEU A 124 9.32 3.06 -1.97
N GLU A 125 8.98 2.36 -0.90
CA GLU A 125 9.17 2.84 0.47
C GLU A 125 10.07 1.90 1.27
N TYR A 126 11.38 1.97 0.97
CA TYR A 126 12.38 1.11 1.59
C TYR A 126 13.66 1.87 1.98
N THR A 127 14.47 1.25 2.83
CA THR A 127 15.82 1.72 3.15
C THR A 127 16.81 1.00 2.24
N PRO A 128 17.48 1.69 1.30
CA PRO A 128 18.38 1.04 0.38
C PRO A 128 19.62 0.48 1.11
N THR A 129 20.10 -0.68 0.64
CA THR A 129 21.34 -1.32 1.12
C THR A 129 22.58 -0.85 0.37
N MET A 130 22.39 -0.09 -0.70
CA MET A 130 23.42 0.50 -1.53
C MET A 130 23.17 2.00 -1.73
N ASP A 131 23.92 2.68 -2.58
CA ASP A 131 23.62 4.07 -2.97
C ASP A 131 22.21 4.18 -3.53
N SER A 132 21.47 5.23 -3.14
CA SER A 132 20.04 5.38 -3.48
C SER A 132 19.79 5.45 -4.99
N GLU A 133 20.68 6.12 -5.73
CA GLU A 133 20.55 6.22 -7.19
C GLU A 133 20.84 4.87 -7.86
N GLU A 134 21.85 4.15 -7.37
CA GLU A 134 22.16 2.80 -7.84
C GLU A 134 21.00 1.83 -7.57
N SER A 135 20.43 1.87 -6.38
CA SER A 135 19.28 1.08 -5.98
C SER A 135 18.08 1.31 -6.92
N LEU A 136 17.74 2.57 -7.24
CA LEU A 136 16.66 2.91 -8.16
C LEU A 136 16.96 2.50 -9.61
N ARG A 137 18.20 2.60 -10.06
CA ARG A 137 18.62 2.11 -11.38
C ARG A 137 18.48 0.59 -11.49
N GLU A 138 18.85 -0.13 -10.42
CA GLU A 138 18.69 -1.58 -10.37
C GLU A 138 17.21 -1.98 -10.38
N PHE A 139 16.36 -1.33 -9.56
CA PHE A 139 14.92 -1.51 -9.61
C PHE A 139 14.36 -1.35 -11.03
N ARG A 140 14.71 -0.24 -11.70
CA ARG A 140 14.28 0.02 -13.07
C ARG A 140 14.70 -1.10 -14.03
N ARG A 141 15.96 -1.55 -13.94
CA ARG A 141 16.48 -2.63 -14.77
C ARG A 141 15.75 -3.95 -14.57
N ILE A 142 15.39 -4.28 -13.30
CA ILE A 142 14.77 -5.55 -12.94
C ILE A 142 13.28 -5.57 -13.27
N TYR A 143 12.56 -4.50 -12.96
CA TYR A 143 11.09 -4.50 -12.97
C TYR A 143 10.47 -3.74 -14.14
N LEU A 144 11.14 -2.72 -14.68
CA LEU A 144 10.60 -1.90 -15.77
C LEU A 144 11.25 -2.20 -17.14
N GLY A 145 12.25 -3.08 -17.16
CA GLY A 145 13.04 -3.38 -18.35
C GLY A 145 14.04 -2.26 -18.69
N ALA A 146 15.00 -2.56 -19.56
CA ALA A 146 15.93 -1.56 -20.11
C ALA A 146 15.20 -0.72 -21.18
N GLY A 147 14.17 -0.04 -20.77
CA GLY A 147 13.50 0.95 -21.61
C GLY A 147 14.39 2.18 -21.72
N THR A 148 14.59 2.62 -22.93
CA THR A 148 15.35 3.77 -23.45
C THR A 148 15.35 4.99 -22.51
N PRO A 149 16.44 5.77 -22.49
CA PRO A 149 16.62 6.93 -21.65
C PRO A 149 15.54 7.99 -21.87
#